data_9120d592dd5d5cc19497577ed1dfc7a6
#
_entry.id   9120d592dd5d5cc19497577ed1dfc7a6
#
_cell.length_a   1.000
_cell.length_b   1.000
_cell.length_c   1.000
_cell.angle_alpha   90.00
_cell.angle_beta   90.00
_cell.angle_gamma   90.00
#
_symmetry.space_group_name_H-M   'P 1'
#
loop_
_entity.id
_entity.type
_entity.pdbx_description
1 polymer ?
#
loop_
_entity_poly.entity_id
_entity_poly.type
_entity_poly.pdbx_seq_one_letter_code
_entity_poly.pdbx_strand_id
1 'polypeptide(L)'
;MTVKLMVLYTQPEDPAAFDQHYFGTHMPLVHAMPGLQRAETGSFGTKAPFYRCAELYFADRDTLNAAFGSPEGTATSADYQQIAPEGSQLLVEVLDD
;
A
#
# COMPACT_ATOMS: atom_id res chain seq x y z
N MET A 1 -10.94 3.93 -16.81
CA MET A 1 -10.02 2.78 -16.63
C MET A 1 -9.65 2.65 -15.18
N THR A 2 -9.78 1.46 -14.63
CA THR A 2 -9.37 1.17 -13.27
C THR A 2 -7.88 1.41 -13.11
N VAL A 3 -7.49 1.97 -11.98
CA VAL A 3 -6.09 2.24 -11.63
C VAL A 3 -5.75 1.47 -10.38
N LYS A 4 -4.59 0.86 -10.37
CA LYS A 4 -4.12 0.06 -9.25
C LYS A 4 -2.79 0.61 -8.76
N LEU A 5 -2.68 0.89 -7.47
CA LEU A 5 -1.41 1.17 -6.84
C LEU A 5 -0.85 -0.12 -6.27
N MET A 6 0.34 -0.49 -6.71
CA MET A 6 1.07 -1.64 -6.16
C MET A 6 2.16 -1.14 -5.23
N VAL A 7 2.19 -1.69 -4.02
CA VAL A 7 3.21 -1.38 -3.02
C VAL A 7 4.00 -2.66 -2.78
N LEU A 8 5.29 -2.62 -3.10
CA LEU A 8 6.18 -3.75 -2.90
C LEU A 8 7.14 -3.43 -1.76
N TYR A 9 6.98 -4.13 -0.65
CA TYR A 9 7.84 -3.96 0.53
C TYR A 9 9.01 -4.93 0.45
N THR A 10 10.23 -4.40 0.60
CA THR A 10 11.42 -5.24 0.73
C THR A 10 11.43 -5.94 2.09
N GLN A 11 12.39 -6.84 2.32
CA GLN A 11 12.45 -7.64 3.55
C GLN A 11 12.68 -6.75 4.78
N PRO A 12 11.76 -6.76 5.77
CA PRO A 12 11.97 -6.02 7.01
C PRO A 12 12.96 -6.74 7.91
N GLU A 13 13.62 -5.98 8.80
CA GLU A 13 14.53 -6.55 9.77
C GLU A 13 13.83 -7.49 10.74
N ASP A 14 12.60 -7.13 11.14
CA ASP A 14 11.78 -7.92 12.06
C ASP A 14 10.41 -8.13 11.42
N PRO A 15 10.21 -9.25 10.68
CA PRO A 15 8.94 -9.50 10.00
C PRO A 15 7.72 -9.54 10.92
N ALA A 16 7.87 -10.08 12.13
CA ALA A 16 6.75 -10.16 13.08
C ALA A 16 6.32 -8.77 13.54
N ALA A 17 7.27 -7.90 13.85
CA ALA A 17 6.98 -6.52 14.23
C ALA A 17 6.39 -5.74 13.05
N PHE A 18 6.93 -5.94 11.86
CA PHE A 18 6.39 -5.32 10.65
C PHE A 18 4.92 -5.71 10.45
N ASP A 19 4.61 -6.99 10.50
CA ASP A 19 3.25 -7.48 10.30
C ASP A 19 2.29 -6.94 11.34
N GLN A 20 2.72 -6.88 12.60
CA GLN A 20 1.89 -6.35 13.69
C GLN A 20 1.49 -4.89 13.43
N HIS A 21 2.45 -4.06 13.06
CA HIS A 21 2.18 -2.66 12.71
C HIS A 21 1.35 -2.56 11.44
N TYR A 22 1.70 -3.36 10.43
CA TYR A 22 1.06 -3.34 9.12
C TYR A 22 -0.45 -3.59 9.24
N PHE A 23 -0.84 -4.66 9.91
CA PHE A 23 -2.25 -5.01 10.07
C PHE A 23 -2.95 -4.20 11.14
N GLY A 24 -2.25 -3.82 12.21
CA GLY A 24 -2.85 -3.11 13.34
C GLY A 24 -3.01 -1.61 13.13
N THR A 25 -2.11 -0.99 12.37
CA THR A 25 -2.08 0.45 12.20
C THR A 25 -2.19 0.87 10.72
N HIS A 26 -1.36 0.29 9.86
CA HIS A 26 -1.27 0.76 8.46
C HIS A 26 -2.53 0.46 7.67
N MET A 27 -3.01 -0.79 7.67
CA MET A 27 -4.17 -1.16 6.86
C MET A 27 -5.46 -0.45 7.26
N PRO A 28 -5.73 -0.19 8.55
CA PRO A 28 -6.86 0.67 8.90
C PRO A 28 -6.78 2.07 8.27
N LEU A 29 -5.59 2.67 8.17
CA LEU A 29 -5.42 3.94 7.49
C LEU A 29 -5.71 3.82 5.99
N VAL A 30 -5.24 2.74 5.36
CA VAL A 30 -5.50 2.46 3.95
C VAL A 30 -7.01 2.38 3.70
N HIS A 31 -7.73 1.62 4.51
CA HIS A 31 -9.17 1.42 4.34
C HIS A 31 -9.99 2.69 4.59
N ALA A 32 -9.44 3.67 5.29
CA ALA A 32 -10.11 4.95 5.52
C ALA A 32 -10.00 5.91 4.33
N MET A 33 -9.16 5.62 3.34
CA MET A 33 -8.98 6.52 2.21
C MET A 33 -10.24 6.61 1.35
N PRO A 34 -10.67 7.84 0.99
CA PRO A 34 -11.85 8.00 0.14
C PRO A 34 -11.60 7.46 -1.27
N GLY A 35 -12.60 6.84 -1.85
CA GLY A 35 -12.53 6.33 -3.23
C GLY A 35 -11.84 4.99 -3.39
N LEU A 36 -11.26 4.43 -2.34
CA LEU A 36 -10.69 3.09 -2.41
C LEU A 36 -11.80 2.07 -2.65
N GLN A 37 -11.70 1.31 -3.75
CA GLN A 37 -12.69 0.29 -4.09
C GLN A 37 -12.43 -1.01 -3.32
N ARG A 38 -11.16 -1.42 -3.29
CA ARG A 38 -10.73 -2.60 -2.55
C ARG A 38 -9.21 -2.59 -2.39
N ALA A 39 -8.73 -3.34 -1.44
CA ALA A 39 -7.30 -3.56 -1.24
C ALA A 39 -7.06 -5.06 -1.11
N GLU A 40 -6.00 -5.53 -1.77
CA GLU A 40 -5.53 -6.90 -1.66
C GLU A 40 -4.12 -6.88 -1.13
N THR A 41 -3.81 -7.77 -0.19
CA THR A 41 -2.46 -7.87 0.37
C THR A 41 -2.02 -9.33 0.38
N GLY A 42 -0.72 -9.52 0.20
CA GLY A 42 -0.14 -10.85 0.24
C GLY A 42 1.32 -10.80 0.65
N SER A 43 1.85 -11.93 1.04
CA SER A 43 3.24 -12.08 1.45
C SER A 43 3.97 -13.04 0.53
N PHE A 44 5.23 -12.70 0.20
CA PHE A 44 6.13 -13.57 -0.56
C PHE A 44 7.02 -14.40 0.37
N GLY A 45 6.90 -14.21 1.68
CA GLY A 45 7.76 -14.87 2.65
C GLY A 45 9.11 -14.17 2.81
N THR A 46 9.99 -14.75 3.62
CA THR A 46 11.22 -14.10 4.06
C THR A 46 12.43 -14.38 3.15
N LYS A 47 12.25 -15.15 2.07
CA LYS A 47 13.36 -15.55 1.18
C LYS A 47 13.28 -14.94 -0.21
N ALA A 48 12.24 -14.18 -0.51
CA ALA A 48 12.07 -13.51 -1.80
C ALA A 48 12.69 -12.11 -1.78
N PRO A 49 12.94 -11.49 -2.96
CA PRO A 49 13.43 -10.11 -3.02
C PRO A 49 12.48 -9.11 -2.34
N PHE A 50 11.18 -9.39 -2.37
CA PHE A 50 10.17 -8.60 -1.67
C PHE A 50 9.47 -9.47 -0.65
N TYR A 51 9.08 -8.85 0.46
CA TYR A 51 8.41 -9.54 1.55
C TYR A 51 6.89 -9.53 1.39
N ARG A 52 6.31 -8.38 0.99
CA ARG A 52 4.87 -8.19 0.95
C ARG A 52 4.48 -7.31 -0.23
N CYS A 53 3.29 -7.56 -0.77
CA CYS A 53 2.68 -6.71 -1.78
C CYS A 53 1.30 -6.26 -1.31
N ALA A 54 0.98 -4.99 -1.55
CA ALA A 54 -0.38 -4.47 -1.41
C ALA A 54 -0.84 -3.95 -2.76
N GLU A 55 -2.10 -4.19 -3.11
CA GLU A 55 -2.71 -3.68 -4.33
C GLU A 55 -3.97 -2.92 -3.96
N LEU A 56 -4.00 -1.62 -4.28
CA LEU A 56 -5.10 -0.72 -3.97
C LEU A 56 -5.78 -0.29 -5.26
N TYR A 57 -7.09 -0.50 -5.35
CA TYR A 57 -7.86 -0.28 -6.57
C TYR A 57 -8.71 0.98 -6.46
N PHE A 58 -8.65 1.81 -7.51
CA PHE A 58 -9.42 3.06 -7.64
C PHE A 58 -10.09 3.09 -9.01
N ALA A 59 -11.21 3.81 -9.11
CA ALA A 59 -11.98 3.88 -10.36
C ALA A 59 -11.17 4.48 -11.50
N ASP A 60 -10.33 5.48 -11.21
CA ASP A 60 -9.50 6.18 -12.18
C ASP A 60 -8.36 6.92 -11.48
N ARG A 61 -7.51 7.55 -12.28
CA ARG A 61 -6.34 8.28 -11.79
C ARG A 61 -6.73 9.47 -10.91
N ASP A 62 -7.78 10.20 -11.28
CA ASP A 62 -8.22 11.36 -10.51
C ASP A 62 -8.68 10.95 -9.10
N THR A 63 -9.40 9.84 -9.00
CA THR A 63 -9.85 9.29 -7.72
C THR A 63 -8.66 8.87 -6.86
N LEU A 64 -7.66 8.23 -7.46
CA LEU A 64 -6.42 7.86 -6.75
C LEU A 64 -5.72 9.11 -6.22
N ASN A 65 -5.55 10.13 -7.07
CA ASN A 65 -4.87 11.35 -6.68
C ASN A 65 -5.63 12.07 -5.56
N ALA A 66 -6.96 12.13 -5.65
CA ALA A 66 -7.78 12.73 -4.61
C ALA A 66 -7.68 11.97 -3.28
N ALA A 67 -7.63 10.63 -3.34
CA ALA A 67 -7.47 9.80 -2.13
C ALA A 67 -6.16 10.11 -1.42
N PHE A 68 -5.06 10.19 -2.15
CA PHE A 68 -3.74 10.48 -1.55
C PHE A 68 -3.57 11.95 -1.16
N GLY A 69 -4.36 12.85 -1.73
CA GLY A 69 -4.40 14.26 -1.34
C GLY A 69 -5.30 14.53 -0.12
N SER A 70 -6.08 13.55 0.32
CA SER A 70 -6.97 13.69 1.47
C SER A 70 -6.18 13.60 2.80
N PRO A 71 -6.78 14.02 3.93
CA PRO A 71 -6.15 13.81 5.24
C PRO A 71 -5.84 12.33 5.51
N GLU A 72 -6.74 11.43 5.13
CA GLU A 72 -6.55 9.98 5.29
C GLU A 72 -5.39 9.47 4.44
N GLY A 73 -5.27 9.94 3.20
CA GLY A 73 -4.16 9.59 2.32
C GLY A 73 -2.84 10.13 2.83
N THR A 74 -2.82 11.34 3.37
CA THR A 74 -1.63 11.93 3.98
C THR A 74 -1.16 11.10 5.17
N ALA A 75 -2.09 10.66 6.03
CA ALA A 75 -1.76 9.81 7.17
C ALA A 75 -1.21 8.46 6.72
N THR A 76 -1.81 7.86 5.69
CA THR A 76 -1.34 6.60 5.12
C THR A 76 0.08 6.73 4.57
N SER A 77 0.35 7.79 3.82
CA SER A 77 1.69 8.04 3.25
C SER A 77 2.73 8.27 4.34
N ALA A 78 2.39 9.01 5.39
CA ALA A 78 3.30 9.24 6.51
C ALA A 78 3.65 7.91 7.21
N ASP A 79 2.67 7.04 7.42
CA ASP A 79 2.90 5.74 8.02
C ASP A 79 3.75 4.84 7.11
N TYR A 80 3.50 4.86 5.81
CA TYR A 80 4.34 4.13 4.84
C TYR A 80 5.80 4.56 4.94
N GLN A 81 6.06 5.86 5.02
CA GLN A 81 7.43 6.37 5.15
C GLN A 81 8.14 5.82 6.38
N GLN A 82 7.39 5.55 7.46
CA GLN A 82 7.96 5.02 8.69
C GLN A 82 8.24 3.53 8.62
N ILE A 83 7.37 2.74 7.95
CA ILE A 83 7.45 1.28 8.01
C ILE A 83 8.15 0.65 6.82
N ALA A 84 8.17 1.31 5.65
CA ALA A 84 8.70 0.71 4.43
C ALA A 84 10.21 0.57 4.53
N PRO A 85 10.76 -0.67 4.40
CA PRO A 85 12.20 -0.84 4.36
C PRO A 85 12.79 -0.18 3.13
N GLU A 86 14.07 0.13 3.19
CA GLU A 86 14.79 0.71 2.05
C GLU A 86 14.67 -0.18 0.83
N GLY A 87 14.42 0.42 -0.33
CA GLY A 87 14.24 -0.31 -1.59
C GLY A 87 12.80 -0.71 -1.89
N SER A 88 11.86 -0.43 -0.98
CA SER A 88 10.43 -0.64 -1.26
C SER A 88 9.97 0.25 -2.41
N GLN A 89 8.99 -0.24 -3.18
CA GLN A 89 8.59 0.42 -4.43
C GLN A 89 7.08 0.68 -4.46
N LEU A 90 6.71 1.78 -5.10
CA LEU A 90 5.34 2.14 -5.41
C LEU A 90 5.20 2.20 -6.93
N LEU A 91 4.25 1.44 -7.47
CA LEU A 91 3.98 1.39 -8.90
C LEU A 91 2.50 1.65 -9.15
N VAL A 92 2.20 2.51 -10.13
CA VAL A 92 0.81 2.75 -10.54
C VAL A 92 0.59 2.07 -11.87
N GLU A 93 -0.42 1.18 -11.91
CA GLU A 93 -0.81 0.48 -13.11
C GLU A 93 -2.18 0.95 -13.56
N VAL A 94 -2.30 1.35 -14.82
CA VAL A 94 -3.59 1.65 -15.44
C VAL A 94 -4.02 0.38 -16.17
N LEU A 95 -5.18 -0.17 -15.76
CA LEU A 95 -5.66 -1.42 -16.34
C LEU A 95 -6.30 -1.17 -17.71
N ASP A 96 -6.16 -2.16 -18.59
CA ASP A 96 -6.70 -2.11 -19.95
C ASP A 96 -8.14 -2.66 -19.96
N ASP A 97 -9.00 -2.07 -19.17
CA ASP A 97 -10.39 -2.51 -19.07
C ASP A 97 -11.37 -1.69 -19.92
#